data_55817dfba27e396de72870da92923bb9
#
_entry.id   55817dfba27e396de72870da92923bb9
#
_cell.length_a   1.000
_cell.length_b   1.000
_cell.length_c   1.000
_cell.angle_alpha   90.00
_cell.angle_beta   90.00
_cell.angle_gamma   90.00
#
_symmetry.space_group_name_H-M   'P 1'
#
loop_
_entity.id
_entity.type
_entity.pdbx_description
1 polymer ?
#
loop_
_entity_poly.entity_id
_entity_poly.type
_entity_poly.pdbx_seq_one_letter_code
_entity_poly.pdbx_strand_id
1 'polypeptide(L)'
;MDRKKLIPVVAGAVVLLFAAWLLLLRGGGVNGPLDASGTVEATDAQLGFQAAGRIDTILVQEGDRVRADQELARLDQTELRARRQQAAAQLAAAQATLTELERGSRAEEVQQGKDQVAAANQRLADAQRDLDRTRRLFDGGAVSREALDKAQLAFDVAQSQHDQAAQALQLLQIGPRPERIEAQRAAVAAAQATVGQIDAMLGNAVIHAPFDGVVTVKDREIGETVGAGAPVLTVTNLNDRWVRIYIPETRIGAVHLGEAATITADTYKGRTYRGAVSFIASEAEFTPKNVQTKDERVKLVYAVKVRIASDSTYDLKPGIPADVQLGAAREQ
;
A
#
# COMPACT_ATOMS: atom_id res chain seq x y z
N MET A 1 -34.67 -10.16 -92.25
CA MET A 1 -34.50 -10.48 -90.81
C MET A 1 -35.67 -9.93 -90.05
N ASP A 2 -36.48 -10.83 -89.53
CA ASP A 2 -37.77 -10.52 -88.90
C ASP A 2 -37.65 -9.71 -87.61
N ARG A 3 -38.11 -8.45 -87.66
CA ARG A 3 -38.13 -7.52 -86.48
C ARG A 3 -38.92 -8.08 -85.29
N LYS A 4 -39.79 -9.09 -85.50
CA LYS A 4 -40.61 -9.73 -84.48
C LYS A 4 -39.85 -10.71 -83.57
N LYS A 5 -38.64 -11.19 -83.94
CA LYS A 5 -37.81 -12.06 -83.10
C LYS A 5 -36.74 -11.37 -82.32
N LEU A 6 -36.51 -10.05 -82.60
CA LEU A 6 -35.49 -9.26 -81.85
C LEU A 6 -35.99 -8.75 -80.52
N ILE A 7 -37.30 -8.52 -80.36
CA ILE A 7 -37.91 -7.94 -79.18
C ILE A 7 -37.72 -8.81 -77.93
N PRO A 8 -37.94 -10.15 -77.94
CA PRO A 8 -37.76 -10.95 -76.74
C PRO A 8 -36.30 -11.12 -76.33
N VAL A 9 -35.35 -11.07 -77.29
CA VAL A 9 -33.90 -11.19 -76.97
C VAL A 9 -33.37 -9.90 -76.28
N VAL A 10 -33.82 -8.75 -76.79
CA VAL A 10 -33.44 -7.47 -76.15
C VAL A 10 -34.08 -7.32 -74.79
N ALA A 11 -35.31 -7.76 -74.56
CA ALA A 11 -35.98 -7.76 -73.28
C ALA A 11 -35.27 -8.70 -72.29
N GLY A 12 -34.83 -9.87 -72.73
CA GLY A 12 -34.04 -10.82 -71.91
C GLY A 12 -32.68 -10.26 -71.50
N ALA A 13 -31.99 -9.59 -72.44
CA ALA A 13 -30.70 -8.93 -72.14
C ALA A 13 -30.84 -7.76 -71.12
N VAL A 14 -31.90 -6.95 -71.20
CA VAL A 14 -32.18 -5.87 -70.25
C VAL A 14 -32.52 -6.42 -68.89
N VAL A 15 -33.27 -7.49 -68.74
CA VAL A 15 -33.58 -8.16 -67.48
C VAL A 15 -32.32 -8.75 -66.84
N LEU A 16 -31.44 -9.36 -67.64
CA LEU A 16 -30.17 -9.90 -67.18
C LEU A 16 -29.20 -8.80 -66.75
N LEU A 17 -29.12 -7.68 -67.46
CA LEU A 17 -28.34 -6.51 -67.08
C LEU A 17 -28.90 -5.84 -65.82
N PHE A 18 -30.23 -5.79 -65.70
CA PHE A 18 -30.87 -5.24 -64.49
C PHE A 18 -30.70 -6.17 -63.29
N ALA A 19 -30.76 -7.50 -63.49
CA ALA A 19 -30.47 -8.48 -62.44
C ALA A 19 -28.98 -8.42 -62.02
N ALA A 20 -28.05 -8.32 -62.99
CA ALA A 20 -26.62 -8.14 -62.69
C ALA A 20 -26.32 -6.80 -62.00
N TRP A 21 -27.00 -5.73 -62.40
CA TRP A 21 -26.92 -4.42 -61.72
C TRP A 21 -27.48 -4.46 -60.29
N LEU A 22 -28.61 -5.16 -60.06
CA LEU A 22 -29.17 -5.43 -58.75
C LEU A 22 -28.26 -6.31 -57.87
N LEU A 23 -27.59 -7.31 -58.47
CA LEU A 23 -26.59 -8.16 -57.77
C LEU A 23 -25.32 -7.35 -57.43
N LEU A 24 -24.87 -6.47 -58.31
CA LEU A 24 -23.76 -5.54 -58.03
C LEU A 24 -24.11 -4.49 -56.97
N LEU A 25 -25.35 -4.01 -56.91
CA LEU A 25 -25.83 -3.11 -55.84
C LEU A 25 -26.06 -3.85 -54.52
N ARG A 26 -26.34 -5.14 -54.50
CA ARG A 26 -26.43 -5.96 -53.28
C ARG A 26 -25.07 -6.39 -52.74
N GLY A 27 -23.98 -6.20 -53.48
CA GLY A 27 -22.62 -6.55 -53.08
C GLY A 27 -21.97 -5.55 -52.09
N GLY A 28 -22.65 -4.51 -51.66
CA GLY A 28 -22.24 -3.62 -50.58
C GLY A 28 -22.44 -4.24 -49.19
N GLY A 29 -21.93 -5.47 -48.98
CA GLY A 29 -21.98 -6.16 -47.70
C GLY A 29 -21.11 -5.44 -46.66
N VAL A 30 -21.67 -5.28 -45.48
CA VAL A 30 -21.14 -4.68 -44.27
C VAL A 30 -19.87 -5.40 -43.72
N ASN A 31 -19.21 -6.23 -44.55
CA ASN A 31 -18.11 -7.15 -44.18
C ASN A 31 -16.71 -6.64 -44.60
N GLY A 32 -16.51 -5.35 -44.81
CA GLY A 32 -15.16 -4.78 -44.93
C GLY A 32 -14.46 -4.65 -43.57
N PRO A 33 -13.12 -4.63 -43.53
CA PRO A 33 -12.38 -4.34 -42.31
C PRO A 33 -12.96 -3.10 -41.65
N LEU A 34 -13.05 -3.15 -40.31
CA LEU A 34 -13.63 -2.04 -39.55
C LEU A 34 -12.54 -1.04 -39.23
N ASP A 35 -12.49 0.04 -39.99
CA ASP A 35 -11.56 1.14 -39.80
C ASP A 35 -12.22 2.19 -38.89
N ALA A 36 -11.50 2.62 -37.87
CA ALA A 36 -11.93 3.68 -36.98
C ALA A 36 -10.73 4.52 -36.52
N SER A 37 -10.93 5.83 -36.52
CA SER A 37 -9.91 6.77 -36.02
C SER A 37 -10.14 7.07 -34.55
N GLY A 38 -9.05 7.32 -33.83
CA GLY A 38 -9.09 7.65 -32.42
C GLY A 38 -7.86 8.37 -31.93
N THR A 39 -7.66 8.41 -30.64
CA THR A 39 -6.53 9.06 -30.01
C THR A 39 -5.82 8.10 -29.09
N VAL A 40 -4.50 8.15 -29.08
CA VAL A 40 -3.70 7.40 -28.13
C VAL A 40 -3.89 8.00 -26.74
N GLU A 41 -4.22 7.16 -25.78
CA GLU A 41 -4.32 7.48 -24.37
C GLU A 41 -3.39 6.57 -23.56
N ALA A 42 -3.07 6.97 -22.32
CA ALA A 42 -2.31 6.18 -21.37
C ALA A 42 -2.94 6.29 -19.98
N THR A 43 -2.48 5.45 -19.07
CA THR A 43 -2.84 5.59 -17.66
C THR A 43 -2.04 6.72 -17.04
N ASP A 44 -2.73 7.76 -16.57
CA ASP A 44 -2.16 8.88 -15.84
C ASP A 44 -2.48 8.79 -14.36
N ALA A 45 -1.50 9.11 -13.52
CA ALA A 45 -1.67 9.30 -12.09
C ALA A 45 -1.36 10.74 -11.70
N GLN A 46 -2.36 11.46 -11.20
CA GLN A 46 -2.18 12.75 -10.57
C GLN A 46 -1.77 12.53 -9.12
N LEU A 47 -0.56 12.94 -8.78
CA LEU A 47 0.07 12.68 -7.48
C LEU A 47 0.03 13.95 -6.63
N GLY A 48 -0.39 13.78 -5.39
CA GLY A 48 -0.40 14.82 -4.37
C GLY A 48 0.02 14.26 -3.02
N PHE A 49 0.45 15.15 -2.11
CA PHE A 49 0.75 14.75 -0.74
C PHE A 49 -0.53 14.37 0.00
N GLN A 50 -0.45 13.37 0.89
CA GLN A 50 -1.56 13.01 1.77
C GLN A 50 -1.65 13.92 3.00
N ALA A 51 -0.66 14.80 3.21
CA ALA A 51 -0.61 15.81 4.26
C ALA A 51 -0.54 17.21 3.65
N ALA A 52 -0.98 18.21 4.40
CA ALA A 52 -0.77 19.63 4.05
C ALA A 52 0.60 20.09 4.54
N GLY A 53 1.26 20.96 3.75
CA GLY A 53 2.56 21.51 4.14
C GLY A 53 3.22 22.31 3.04
N ARG A 54 4.40 22.84 3.32
CA ARG A 54 5.23 23.53 2.33
C ARG A 54 6.11 22.51 1.61
N ILE A 55 6.17 22.60 0.28
CA ILE A 55 7.05 21.76 -0.54
C ILE A 55 8.51 22.16 -0.27
N ASP A 56 9.28 21.19 0.22
CA ASP A 56 10.71 21.35 0.49
C ASP A 56 11.54 21.03 -0.75
N THR A 57 11.23 19.92 -1.42
CA THR A 57 11.97 19.43 -2.59
C THR A 57 11.06 18.78 -3.60
N ILE A 58 11.37 19.00 -4.90
CA ILE A 58 10.86 18.23 -6.04
C ILE A 58 12.10 17.68 -6.75
N LEU A 59 12.24 16.36 -6.82
CA LEU A 59 13.43 15.66 -7.28
C LEU A 59 13.42 15.37 -8.79
N VAL A 60 12.32 15.68 -9.46
CA VAL A 60 12.08 15.36 -10.87
C VAL A 60 11.58 16.57 -11.64
N GLN A 61 11.75 16.53 -12.95
CA GLN A 61 11.26 17.54 -13.90
C GLN A 61 10.32 16.91 -14.92
N GLU A 62 9.58 17.74 -15.65
CA GLU A 62 8.77 17.29 -16.78
C GLU A 62 9.67 16.61 -17.84
N GLY A 63 9.24 15.43 -18.29
CA GLY A 63 9.99 14.60 -19.23
C GLY A 63 10.90 13.54 -18.56
N ASP A 64 11.11 13.60 -17.26
CA ASP A 64 11.94 12.62 -16.55
C ASP A 64 11.25 11.25 -16.47
N ARG A 65 12.04 10.20 -16.64
CA ARG A 65 11.60 8.81 -16.40
C ARG A 65 11.73 8.46 -14.94
N VAL A 66 10.68 7.90 -14.37
CA VAL A 66 10.59 7.48 -12.98
C VAL A 66 10.29 6.00 -12.87
N ARG A 67 10.73 5.38 -11.77
CA ARG A 67 10.44 3.97 -11.44
C ARG A 67 9.39 3.91 -10.34
N ALA A 68 8.69 2.79 -10.28
CA ALA A 68 7.81 2.49 -9.16
C ALA A 68 8.55 2.66 -7.82
N ASP A 69 7.84 3.20 -6.81
CA ASP A 69 8.33 3.53 -5.47
C ASP A 69 9.46 4.59 -5.40
N GLN A 70 9.86 5.18 -6.53
CA GLN A 70 10.82 6.28 -6.53
C GLN A 70 10.22 7.52 -5.85
N GLU A 71 10.97 8.14 -4.92
CA GLU A 71 10.60 9.41 -4.32
C GLU A 71 10.67 10.54 -5.36
N LEU A 72 9.59 11.31 -5.49
CA LEU A 72 9.44 12.37 -6.48
C LEU A 72 9.46 13.76 -5.85
N ALA A 73 8.82 13.91 -4.69
CA ALA A 73 8.72 15.18 -3.97
C ALA A 73 8.54 14.96 -2.47
N ARG A 74 8.88 15.98 -1.68
CA ARG A 74 8.80 15.96 -0.22
C ARG A 74 8.36 17.31 0.31
N LEU A 75 7.50 17.25 1.35
CA LEU A 75 7.20 18.41 2.18
C LEU A 75 8.30 18.67 3.20
N ASP A 76 8.32 19.86 3.80
CA ASP A 76 9.17 20.19 4.95
C ASP A 76 8.80 19.27 6.14
N GLN A 77 9.74 18.39 6.49
CA GLN A 77 9.57 17.38 7.53
C GLN A 77 10.26 17.78 8.84
N THR A 78 10.80 19.00 8.96
CA THR A 78 11.63 19.42 10.12
C THR A 78 10.88 19.22 11.43
N GLU A 79 9.63 19.66 11.52
CA GLU A 79 8.81 19.50 12.72
C GLU A 79 8.46 18.03 13.01
N LEU A 80 8.08 17.28 11.99
CA LEU A 80 7.73 15.85 12.14
C LEU A 80 8.95 15.03 12.59
N ARG A 81 10.13 15.32 12.07
CA ARG A 81 11.37 14.66 12.51
C ARG A 81 11.71 14.97 13.94
N ALA A 82 11.54 16.22 14.38
CA ALA A 82 11.74 16.60 15.78
C ALA A 82 10.75 15.88 16.71
N ARG A 83 9.47 15.81 16.33
CA ARG A 83 8.43 15.05 17.06
C ARG A 83 8.76 13.55 17.12
N ARG A 84 9.22 12.97 16.00
CA ARG A 84 9.66 11.58 15.97
C ARG A 84 10.81 11.30 16.93
N GLN A 85 11.81 12.21 16.97
CA GLN A 85 12.94 12.09 17.89
C GLN A 85 12.49 12.15 19.35
N GLN A 86 11.55 13.04 19.67
CA GLN A 86 10.95 13.12 21.02
C GLN A 86 10.23 11.81 21.39
N ALA A 87 9.39 11.29 20.50
CA ALA A 87 8.67 10.04 20.72
C ALA A 87 9.63 8.84 20.85
N ALA A 88 10.69 8.81 20.05
CA ALA A 88 11.73 7.77 20.14
C ALA A 88 12.48 7.82 21.49
N ALA A 89 12.74 9.01 22.03
CA ALA A 89 13.33 9.16 23.36
C ALA A 89 12.38 8.66 24.47
N GLN A 90 11.08 8.93 24.35
CA GLN A 90 10.05 8.40 25.27
C GLN A 90 9.96 6.87 25.23
N LEU A 91 10.00 6.28 24.03
CA LEU A 91 10.05 4.83 23.84
C LEU A 91 11.31 4.24 24.52
N ALA A 92 12.48 4.83 24.30
CA ALA A 92 13.72 4.38 24.91
C ALA A 92 13.66 4.44 26.46
N ALA A 93 13.07 5.49 27.03
CA ALA A 93 12.86 5.60 28.47
C ALA A 93 11.93 4.51 29.01
N ALA A 94 10.79 4.25 28.32
CA ALA A 94 9.86 3.18 28.69
C ALA A 94 10.51 1.80 28.61
N GLN A 95 11.33 1.54 27.61
CA GLN A 95 12.10 0.30 27.43
C GLN A 95 13.15 0.12 28.54
N ALA A 96 13.85 1.20 28.92
CA ALA A 96 14.82 1.15 30.01
C ALA A 96 14.16 0.77 31.35
N THR A 97 12.98 1.35 31.64
CA THR A 97 12.19 1.01 32.84
C THR A 97 11.71 -0.45 32.79
N LEU A 98 11.27 -0.93 31.62
CA LEU A 98 10.88 -2.34 31.47
C LEU A 98 12.09 -3.28 31.74
N THR A 99 13.23 -2.96 31.19
CA THR A 99 14.47 -3.72 31.39
C THR A 99 14.89 -3.73 32.86
N GLU A 100 14.73 -2.62 33.57
CA GLU A 100 14.98 -2.54 35.02
C GLU A 100 14.04 -3.47 35.80
N LEU A 101 12.73 -3.43 35.49
CA LEU A 101 11.75 -4.29 36.14
C LEU A 101 11.98 -5.77 35.82
N GLU A 102 12.32 -6.12 34.58
CA GLU A 102 12.59 -7.52 34.19
C GLU A 102 13.88 -8.08 34.79
N ARG A 103 14.88 -7.24 35.03
CA ARG A 103 16.11 -7.65 35.76
C ARG A 103 15.84 -7.91 37.23
N GLY A 104 14.84 -7.25 37.81
CA GLY A 104 14.52 -7.40 39.24
C GLY A 104 15.58 -6.81 40.16
N SER A 105 15.69 -7.41 41.37
CA SER A 105 16.65 -6.96 42.39
C SER A 105 18.09 -7.19 41.94
N ARG A 106 18.99 -6.31 42.34
CA ARG A 106 20.42 -6.42 42.03
C ARG A 106 21.02 -7.63 42.75
N ALA A 107 22.04 -8.23 42.16
CA ALA A 107 22.72 -9.39 42.75
C ALA A 107 23.29 -9.07 44.15
N GLU A 108 23.73 -7.84 44.37
CA GLU A 108 24.27 -7.37 45.65
C GLU A 108 23.17 -7.28 46.73
N GLU A 109 21.95 -6.84 46.35
CA GLU A 109 20.79 -6.77 47.26
C GLU A 109 20.36 -8.18 47.69
N VAL A 110 20.31 -9.11 46.75
CA VAL A 110 20.03 -10.53 47.02
C VAL A 110 21.10 -11.12 47.89
N GLN A 111 22.39 -10.81 47.69
CA GLN A 111 23.48 -11.29 48.52
C GLN A 111 23.38 -10.74 49.95
N GLN A 112 23.10 -9.43 50.10
CA GLN A 112 22.87 -8.84 51.43
C GLN A 112 21.70 -9.51 52.17
N GLY A 113 20.61 -9.81 51.46
CA GLY A 113 19.48 -10.56 52.01
C GLY A 113 19.90 -11.95 52.52
N LYS A 114 20.73 -12.66 51.75
CA LYS A 114 21.28 -13.98 52.14
C LYS A 114 22.14 -13.90 53.43
N ASP A 115 22.97 -12.85 53.50
CA ASP A 115 23.84 -12.65 54.65
C ASP A 115 23.01 -12.32 55.91
N GLN A 116 21.90 -11.57 55.78
CA GLN A 116 20.96 -11.30 56.86
C GLN A 116 20.29 -12.58 57.38
N VAL A 117 19.82 -13.45 56.46
CA VAL A 117 19.24 -14.75 56.82
C VAL A 117 20.28 -15.62 57.52
N ALA A 118 21.52 -15.68 57.01
CA ALA A 118 22.60 -16.43 57.64
C ALA A 118 22.90 -15.95 59.09
N ALA A 119 22.94 -14.62 59.31
CA ALA A 119 23.14 -14.03 60.66
C ALA A 119 21.96 -14.33 61.60
N ALA A 120 20.72 -14.27 61.10
CA ALA A 120 19.52 -14.61 61.89
C ALA A 120 19.47 -16.10 62.21
N ASN A 121 19.85 -16.96 61.29
CA ASN A 121 19.94 -18.41 61.52
C ASN A 121 20.96 -18.80 62.59
N GLN A 122 22.12 -18.12 62.65
CA GLN A 122 23.09 -18.35 63.72
C GLN A 122 22.53 -17.97 65.11
N ARG A 123 21.82 -16.80 65.20
CA ARG A 123 21.17 -16.39 66.45
C ARG A 123 20.09 -17.40 66.87
N LEU A 124 19.29 -17.86 65.97
CA LEU A 124 18.27 -18.89 66.23
C LEU A 124 18.89 -20.18 66.72
N ALA A 125 19.96 -20.64 66.09
CA ALA A 125 20.69 -21.85 66.51
C ALA A 125 21.31 -21.69 67.91
N ASP A 126 21.80 -20.50 68.25
CA ASP A 126 22.31 -20.18 69.60
C ASP A 126 21.19 -20.19 70.65
N ALA A 127 20.06 -19.52 70.37
CA ALA A 127 18.90 -19.49 71.24
C ALA A 127 18.30 -20.89 71.45
N GLN A 128 18.26 -21.70 70.40
CA GLN A 128 17.80 -23.12 70.47
C GLN A 128 18.70 -23.94 71.40
N ARG A 129 20.03 -23.81 71.24
CA ARG A 129 20.99 -24.51 72.14
C ARG A 129 20.85 -24.08 73.59
N ASP A 130 20.62 -22.80 73.79
CA ASP A 130 20.46 -22.24 75.15
C ASP A 130 19.14 -22.72 75.79
N LEU A 131 18.04 -22.72 75.04
CA LEU A 131 16.75 -23.30 75.46
C LEU A 131 16.90 -24.77 75.83
N ASP A 132 17.52 -25.57 74.95
CA ASP A 132 17.70 -27.02 75.19
C ASP A 132 18.58 -27.31 76.43
N ARG A 133 19.60 -26.48 76.67
CA ARG A 133 20.42 -26.54 77.87
C ARG A 133 19.61 -26.16 79.10
N THR A 134 18.90 -25.04 79.09
CA THR A 134 18.09 -24.53 80.18
C THR A 134 16.96 -25.50 80.56
N ARG A 135 16.35 -26.15 79.54
CA ARG A 135 15.32 -27.20 79.75
C ARG A 135 15.87 -28.39 80.51
N ARG A 136 17.04 -28.92 80.11
CA ARG A 136 17.69 -30.01 80.86
C ARG A 136 18.06 -29.67 82.30
N LEU A 137 18.49 -28.43 82.55
CA LEU A 137 18.81 -27.96 83.89
C LEU A 137 17.54 -27.76 84.73
N PHE A 138 16.45 -27.32 84.14
CA PHE A 138 15.14 -27.22 84.82
C PHE A 138 14.60 -28.58 85.21
N ASP A 139 14.67 -29.55 84.29
CA ASP A 139 14.24 -30.94 84.59
C ASP A 139 15.09 -31.57 85.70
N GLY A 140 16.34 -31.15 85.84
CA GLY A 140 17.21 -31.51 86.93
C GLY A 140 17.07 -30.68 88.21
N GLY A 141 16.15 -29.76 88.26
CA GLY A 141 15.94 -28.87 89.44
C GLY A 141 17.00 -27.82 89.66
N ALA A 142 17.88 -27.54 88.67
CA ALA A 142 19.03 -26.62 88.87
C ALA A 142 18.73 -25.16 88.51
N VAL A 143 17.61 -24.84 87.84
CA VAL A 143 17.19 -23.48 87.43
C VAL A 143 15.70 -23.25 87.73
N SER A 144 15.29 -21.96 87.79
CA SER A 144 13.91 -21.56 88.04
C SER A 144 13.02 -21.67 86.74
N ARG A 145 11.70 -21.75 86.93
CA ARG A 145 10.72 -21.64 85.83
C ARG A 145 10.88 -20.39 85.01
N GLU A 146 11.15 -19.25 85.70
CA GLU A 146 11.39 -17.95 85.07
C GLU A 146 12.60 -18.01 84.10
N ALA A 147 13.64 -18.77 84.43
CA ALA A 147 14.81 -18.89 83.58
C ALA A 147 14.46 -19.71 82.30
N LEU A 148 13.63 -20.77 82.42
CA LEU A 148 13.13 -21.53 81.29
C LEU A 148 12.23 -20.66 80.37
N ASP A 149 11.30 -19.92 80.99
CA ASP A 149 10.38 -19.02 80.24
C ASP A 149 11.14 -17.91 79.49
N LYS A 150 12.22 -17.36 80.05
CA LYS A 150 13.11 -16.42 79.39
C LYS A 150 13.88 -17.04 78.23
N ALA A 151 14.38 -18.26 78.35
CA ALA A 151 15.06 -18.96 77.26
C ALA A 151 14.08 -19.31 76.11
N GLN A 152 12.84 -19.72 76.47
CA GLN A 152 11.79 -19.92 75.45
C GLN A 152 11.45 -18.62 74.71
N LEU A 153 11.25 -17.50 75.41
CA LEU A 153 10.99 -16.21 74.80
C LEU A 153 12.14 -15.79 73.86
N ALA A 154 13.40 -15.99 74.29
CA ALA A 154 14.57 -15.68 73.46
C ALA A 154 14.59 -16.51 72.18
N PHE A 155 14.24 -17.80 72.21
CA PHE A 155 14.10 -18.65 71.08
C PHE A 155 12.96 -18.17 70.13
N ASP A 156 11.76 -17.87 70.67
CA ASP A 156 10.61 -17.43 69.88
C ASP A 156 10.91 -16.11 69.18
N VAL A 157 11.63 -15.18 69.81
CA VAL A 157 12.09 -13.93 69.21
C VAL A 157 13.08 -14.17 68.08
N ALA A 158 14.08 -15.06 68.32
CA ALA A 158 15.09 -15.39 67.30
C ALA A 158 14.47 -16.10 66.11
N GLN A 159 13.48 -17.00 66.33
CA GLN A 159 12.71 -17.66 65.28
C GLN A 159 11.97 -16.65 64.43
N SER A 160 11.25 -15.71 65.07
CA SER A 160 10.50 -14.66 64.37
C SER A 160 11.42 -13.76 63.53
N GLN A 161 12.63 -13.42 64.07
CA GLN A 161 13.62 -12.63 63.32
C GLN A 161 14.18 -13.39 62.11
N HIS A 162 14.44 -14.72 62.25
CA HIS A 162 14.85 -15.55 61.12
C HIS A 162 13.78 -15.59 60.01
N ASP A 163 12.53 -15.85 60.40
CA ASP A 163 11.41 -15.95 59.44
C ASP A 163 11.18 -14.62 58.74
N GLN A 164 11.31 -13.50 59.45
CA GLN A 164 11.23 -12.15 58.83
C GLN A 164 12.35 -11.91 57.79
N ALA A 165 13.60 -12.31 58.14
CA ALA A 165 14.73 -12.18 57.23
C ALA A 165 14.56 -13.07 55.97
N ALA A 166 14.07 -14.31 56.21
CA ALA A 166 13.80 -15.26 55.12
C ALA A 166 12.71 -14.75 54.15
N GLN A 167 11.62 -14.20 54.67
CA GLN A 167 10.57 -13.60 53.86
C GLN A 167 11.06 -12.35 53.07
N ALA A 168 11.91 -11.52 53.70
CA ALA A 168 12.50 -10.38 53.01
C ALA A 168 13.40 -10.81 51.85
N LEU A 169 14.24 -11.84 52.04
CA LEU A 169 15.03 -12.42 50.96
C LEU A 169 14.16 -12.98 49.85
N GLN A 170 13.08 -13.69 50.19
CA GLN A 170 12.15 -14.27 49.23
C GLN A 170 11.52 -13.16 48.35
N LEU A 171 11.13 -12.02 48.93
CA LEU A 171 10.60 -10.88 48.16
C LEU A 171 11.62 -10.31 47.19
N LEU A 172 12.90 -10.21 47.58
CA LEU A 172 13.99 -9.79 46.70
C LEU A 172 14.19 -10.77 45.54
N GLN A 173 14.07 -12.07 45.81
CA GLN A 173 14.24 -13.12 44.80
C GLN A 173 13.06 -13.22 43.82
N ILE A 174 11.84 -13.01 44.31
CA ILE A 174 10.62 -13.00 43.44
C ILE A 174 10.64 -11.77 42.53
N GLY A 175 11.17 -10.66 43.01
CA GLY A 175 11.25 -9.42 42.24
C GLY A 175 9.93 -8.67 42.09
N PRO A 176 9.79 -7.82 41.07
CA PRO A 176 8.58 -7.06 40.81
C PRO A 176 7.38 -7.95 40.46
N ARG A 177 6.18 -7.52 40.82
CA ARG A 177 4.94 -8.22 40.52
C ARG A 177 4.75 -8.34 39.00
N PRO A 178 4.26 -9.50 38.48
CA PRO A 178 4.00 -9.70 37.05
C PRO A 178 3.10 -8.61 36.44
N GLU A 179 2.10 -8.15 37.20
CA GLU A 179 1.16 -7.11 36.73
C GLU A 179 1.86 -5.77 36.48
N ARG A 180 2.92 -5.47 37.27
CA ARG A 180 3.71 -4.26 37.07
C ARG A 180 4.57 -4.35 35.80
N ILE A 181 5.11 -5.54 35.51
CA ILE A 181 5.86 -5.80 34.26
C ILE A 181 4.92 -5.69 33.07
N GLU A 182 3.72 -6.30 33.14
CA GLU A 182 2.73 -6.21 32.06
C GLU A 182 2.23 -4.78 31.84
N ALA A 183 2.00 -4.00 32.89
CA ALA A 183 1.67 -2.59 32.76
C ALA A 183 2.77 -1.80 32.05
N GLN A 184 4.04 -2.10 32.36
CA GLN A 184 5.17 -1.43 31.69
C GLN A 184 5.34 -1.91 30.25
N ARG A 185 5.08 -3.17 29.93
CA ARG A 185 5.03 -3.67 28.53
C ARG A 185 3.96 -2.95 27.72
N ALA A 186 2.79 -2.72 28.30
CA ALA A 186 1.74 -1.92 27.67
C ALA A 186 2.19 -0.47 27.43
N ALA A 187 2.93 0.13 28.37
CA ALA A 187 3.49 1.48 28.21
C ALA A 187 4.52 1.54 27.06
N VAL A 188 5.39 0.52 26.93
CA VAL A 188 6.32 0.39 25.78
C VAL A 188 5.55 0.27 24.48
N ALA A 189 4.51 -0.57 24.41
CA ALA A 189 3.69 -0.73 23.23
C ALA A 189 2.99 0.57 22.81
N ALA A 190 2.48 1.35 23.79
CA ALA A 190 1.86 2.66 23.53
C ALA A 190 2.88 3.66 22.98
N ALA A 191 4.09 3.73 23.55
CA ALA A 191 5.16 4.59 23.05
C ALA A 191 5.62 4.18 21.64
N GLN A 192 5.71 2.87 21.36
CA GLN A 192 6.02 2.35 20.04
C GLN A 192 4.95 2.73 19.00
N ALA A 193 3.66 2.65 19.38
CA ALA A 193 2.56 3.07 18.53
C ALA A 193 2.62 4.57 18.19
N THR A 194 3.03 5.41 19.16
CA THR A 194 3.23 6.85 18.93
C THR A 194 4.33 7.11 17.90
N VAL A 195 5.46 6.39 17.96
CA VAL A 195 6.51 6.48 16.93
C VAL A 195 5.96 6.07 15.57
N GLY A 196 5.24 4.94 15.50
CA GLY A 196 4.63 4.46 14.25
C GLY A 196 3.63 5.44 13.64
N GLN A 197 2.85 6.14 14.47
CA GLN A 197 1.94 7.20 14.01
C GLN A 197 2.70 8.35 13.34
N ILE A 198 3.82 8.80 13.93
CA ILE A 198 4.63 9.87 13.34
C ILE A 198 5.35 9.40 12.08
N ASP A 199 5.80 8.14 12.03
CA ASP A 199 6.39 7.55 10.83
C ASP A 199 5.38 7.50 9.67
N ALA A 200 4.12 7.18 9.94
CA ALA A 200 3.05 7.26 8.95
C ALA A 200 2.81 8.70 8.46
N MET A 201 2.84 9.69 9.36
CA MET A 201 2.75 11.11 8.98
C MET A 201 3.94 11.56 8.11
N LEU A 202 5.14 11.08 8.40
CA LEU A 202 6.32 11.31 7.56
C LEU A 202 6.18 10.69 6.18
N GLY A 203 5.62 9.48 6.09
CA GLY A 203 5.29 8.84 4.81
C GLY A 203 4.28 9.64 3.99
N ASN A 204 3.24 10.20 4.64
CA ASN A 204 2.22 11.04 4.00
C ASN A 204 2.78 12.38 3.46
N ALA A 205 3.95 12.79 3.93
CA ALA A 205 4.68 13.99 3.51
C ALA A 205 5.65 13.73 2.33
N VAL A 206 5.58 12.55 1.69
CA VAL A 206 6.41 12.18 0.53
C VAL A 206 5.51 11.67 -0.59
N ILE A 207 5.82 12.06 -1.82
CA ILE A 207 5.19 11.50 -3.03
C ILE A 207 6.13 10.47 -3.64
N HIS A 208 5.62 9.26 -3.87
CA HIS A 208 6.30 8.20 -4.61
C HIS A 208 5.57 7.89 -5.92
N ALA A 209 6.31 7.46 -6.94
CA ALA A 209 5.73 7.03 -8.19
C ALA A 209 4.97 5.71 -8.00
N PRO A 210 3.70 5.59 -8.43
CA PRO A 210 2.91 4.36 -8.26
C PRO A 210 3.31 3.26 -9.26
N PHE A 211 4.00 3.61 -10.34
CA PHE A 211 4.44 2.72 -11.41
C PHE A 211 5.60 3.35 -12.20
N ASP A 212 6.25 2.56 -13.04
CA ASP A 212 7.25 3.04 -13.99
C ASP A 212 6.60 3.93 -15.06
N GLY A 213 7.08 5.16 -15.21
CA GLY A 213 6.45 6.11 -16.13
C GLY A 213 7.33 7.31 -16.45
N VAL A 214 6.68 8.35 -16.98
CA VAL A 214 7.29 9.65 -17.28
C VAL A 214 6.48 10.74 -16.60
N VAL A 215 7.15 11.71 -15.99
CA VAL A 215 6.51 12.93 -15.46
C VAL A 215 6.04 13.77 -16.63
N THR A 216 4.73 14.00 -16.74
CA THR A 216 4.13 14.76 -17.85
C THR A 216 3.76 16.18 -17.47
N VAL A 217 3.39 16.39 -16.20
CA VAL A 217 3.02 17.73 -15.70
C VAL A 217 3.60 17.94 -14.32
N LYS A 218 4.10 19.14 -14.07
CA LYS A 218 4.49 19.64 -12.75
C LYS A 218 3.60 20.84 -12.41
N ASP A 219 2.60 20.60 -11.55
CA ASP A 219 1.59 21.60 -11.20
C ASP A 219 2.05 22.57 -10.11
N ARG A 220 3.12 22.25 -9.38
CA ARG A 220 3.58 23.02 -8.21
C ARG A 220 5.10 23.21 -8.21
N GLU A 221 5.54 24.26 -7.50
CA GLU A 221 6.94 24.61 -7.35
C GLU A 221 7.44 24.45 -5.91
N ILE A 222 8.77 24.35 -5.76
CA ILE A 222 9.42 24.31 -4.45
C ILE A 222 9.11 25.60 -3.69
N GLY A 223 8.77 25.46 -2.41
CA GLY A 223 8.43 26.56 -1.50
C GLY A 223 6.92 26.88 -1.45
N GLU A 224 6.10 26.36 -2.37
CA GLU A 224 4.66 26.50 -2.29
C GLU A 224 4.06 25.71 -1.12
N THR A 225 2.97 26.24 -0.56
CA THR A 225 2.18 25.53 0.45
C THR A 225 0.98 24.86 -0.22
N VAL A 226 0.82 23.56 0.00
CA VAL A 226 -0.25 22.75 -0.60
C VAL A 226 -1.12 22.10 0.47
N GLY A 227 -2.39 21.89 0.13
CA GLY A 227 -3.32 21.09 0.94
C GLY A 227 -3.19 19.60 0.65
N ALA A 228 -3.71 18.77 1.54
CA ALA A 228 -3.77 17.32 1.32
C ALA A 228 -4.58 17.00 0.06
N GLY A 229 -4.07 16.12 -0.80
CA GLY A 229 -4.68 15.69 -2.05
C GLY A 229 -4.57 16.69 -3.21
N ALA A 230 -3.97 17.86 -3.02
CA ALA A 230 -3.75 18.80 -4.12
C ALA A 230 -2.77 18.22 -5.13
N PRO A 231 -3.04 18.27 -6.46
CA PRO A 231 -2.13 17.74 -7.47
C PRO A 231 -0.81 18.54 -7.47
N VAL A 232 0.29 17.81 -7.53
CA VAL A 232 1.67 18.32 -7.56
C VAL A 232 2.40 17.87 -8.81
N LEU A 233 2.27 16.59 -9.15
CA LEU A 233 2.90 15.96 -10.30
C LEU A 233 1.91 15.02 -10.98
N THR A 234 2.01 14.90 -12.31
CA THR A 234 1.32 13.88 -13.09
C THR A 234 2.34 12.93 -13.71
N VAL A 235 2.17 11.63 -13.45
CA VAL A 235 3.01 10.57 -14.03
C VAL A 235 2.17 9.74 -14.98
N THR A 236 2.65 9.59 -16.22
CA THR A 236 2.01 8.80 -17.27
C THR A 236 2.72 7.46 -17.42
N ASN A 237 1.97 6.37 -17.38
CA ASN A 237 2.47 5.03 -17.64
C ASN A 237 2.56 4.75 -19.13
N LEU A 238 3.75 4.88 -19.71
CA LEU A 238 3.96 4.62 -21.13
C LEU A 238 3.87 3.13 -21.53
N ASN A 239 3.85 2.21 -20.57
CA ASN A 239 3.69 0.78 -20.84
C ASN A 239 2.22 0.37 -20.93
N ASP A 240 1.29 1.19 -20.40
CA ASP A 240 -0.15 0.94 -20.43
C ASP A 240 -0.84 1.99 -21.28
N ARG A 241 -0.70 1.82 -22.62
CA ARG A 241 -1.26 2.71 -23.62
C ARG A 241 -2.28 1.97 -24.48
N TRP A 242 -3.30 2.69 -24.92
CA TRP A 242 -4.32 2.21 -25.83
C TRP A 242 -4.74 3.31 -26.80
N VAL A 243 -5.33 2.90 -27.92
CA VAL A 243 -6.04 3.83 -28.79
C VAL A 243 -7.51 3.77 -28.41
N ARG A 244 -8.11 4.90 -28.08
CA ARG A 244 -9.57 5.01 -27.89
C ARG A 244 -10.19 5.35 -29.23
N ILE A 245 -10.97 4.43 -29.76
CA ILE A 245 -11.74 4.59 -31.00
C ILE A 245 -13.23 4.59 -30.71
N TYR A 246 -14.02 5.12 -31.62
CA TYR A 246 -15.47 5.18 -31.50
C TYR A 246 -16.13 4.41 -32.64
N ILE A 247 -16.88 3.39 -32.30
CA ILE A 247 -17.54 2.49 -33.25
C ILE A 247 -19.04 2.80 -33.27
N PRO A 248 -19.65 3.05 -34.44
CA PRO A 248 -21.10 3.25 -34.54
C PRO A 248 -21.90 2.06 -34.02
N GLU A 249 -23.08 2.31 -33.42
CA GLU A 249 -24.00 1.29 -32.89
C GLU A 249 -24.29 0.20 -33.93
N THR A 250 -24.44 0.56 -35.20
CA THR A 250 -24.74 -0.36 -36.29
C THR A 250 -23.63 -1.38 -36.56
N ARG A 251 -22.40 -1.16 -36.08
CA ARG A 251 -21.22 -2.02 -36.33
C ARG A 251 -20.60 -2.59 -35.05
N ILE A 252 -21.03 -2.18 -33.88
CA ILE A 252 -20.42 -2.65 -32.61
C ILE A 252 -20.57 -4.17 -32.39
N GLY A 253 -21.64 -4.77 -32.93
CA GLY A 253 -21.87 -6.21 -32.85
C GLY A 253 -20.82 -7.08 -33.58
N ALA A 254 -19.97 -6.48 -34.41
CA ALA A 254 -18.87 -7.16 -35.08
C ALA A 254 -17.56 -7.09 -34.31
N VAL A 255 -17.47 -6.30 -33.23
CA VAL A 255 -16.24 -6.11 -32.44
C VAL A 255 -16.25 -7.04 -31.23
N HIS A 256 -15.16 -7.77 -31.02
CA HIS A 256 -15.01 -8.72 -29.91
C HIS A 256 -13.82 -8.39 -29.03
N LEU A 257 -13.94 -8.68 -27.75
CA LEU A 257 -12.81 -8.58 -26.81
C LEU A 257 -11.70 -9.54 -27.21
N GLY A 258 -10.44 -9.06 -27.19
CA GLY A 258 -9.28 -9.84 -27.62
C GLY A 258 -9.06 -9.86 -29.13
N GLU A 259 -9.92 -9.23 -29.93
CA GLU A 259 -9.76 -9.14 -31.39
C GLU A 259 -8.47 -8.38 -31.73
N ALA A 260 -7.70 -8.96 -32.66
CA ALA A 260 -6.46 -8.35 -33.13
C ALA A 260 -6.75 -7.08 -33.94
N ALA A 261 -5.93 -6.08 -33.76
CA ALA A 261 -6.02 -4.80 -34.44
C ALA A 261 -4.67 -4.36 -35.00
N THR A 262 -4.70 -3.70 -36.13
CA THR A 262 -3.55 -2.98 -36.70
C THR A 262 -3.73 -1.49 -36.48
N ILE A 263 -2.74 -0.85 -35.90
CA ILE A 263 -2.73 0.57 -35.56
C ILE A 263 -1.75 1.28 -36.48
N THR A 264 -2.15 2.39 -37.05
CA THR A 264 -1.32 3.30 -37.86
C THR A 264 -1.45 4.73 -37.34
N ALA A 265 -0.43 5.52 -37.54
CA ALA A 265 -0.45 6.95 -37.20
C ALA A 265 0.23 7.77 -38.28
N ASP A 266 -0.39 8.88 -38.67
CA ASP A 266 0.13 9.74 -39.72
C ASP A 266 1.52 10.30 -39.43
N THR A 267 1.84 10.47 -38.14
CA THR A 267 3.15 10.91 -37.65
C THR A 267 4.27 9.95 -38.05
N TYR A 268 3.97 8.65 -38.16
CA TYR A 268 4.95 7.58 -38.46
C TYR A 268 4.53 6.80 -39.71
N LYS A 269 4.57 7.48 -40.85
CA LYS A 269 4.17 6.90 -42.15
C LYS A 269 4.91 5.61 -42.46
N GLY A 270 4.17 4.56 -42.80
CA GLY A 270 4.69 3.23 -43.18
C GLY A 270 5.04 2.34 -41.97
N ARG A 271 4.79 2.77 -40.74
CA ARG A 271 4.89 1.90 -39.55
C ARG A 271 3.49 1.42 -39.15
N THR A 272 3.41 0.14 -38.82
CA THR A 272 2.21 -0.50 -38.32
C THR A 272 2.50 -1.06 -36.92
N TYR A 273 1.58 -0.87 -35.98
CA TYR A 273 1.68 -1.39 -34.63
C TYR A 273 0.56 -2.38 -34.40
N ARG A 274 0.87 -3.46 -33.70
CA ARG A 274 -0.13 -4.47 -33.34
C ARG A 274 -0.80 -4.08 -32.02
N GLY A 275 -2.10 -4.28 -31.96
CA GLY A 275 -2.90 -4.11 -30.76
C GLY A 275 -3.97 -5.18 -30.65
N ALA A 276 -4.71 -5.14 -29.57
CA ALA A 276 -5.88 -5.97 -29.35
C ALA A 276 -6.97 -5.19 -28.61
N VAL A 277 -8.23 -5.49 -28.93
CA VAL A 277 -9.38 -4.90 -28.23
C VAL A 277 -9.36 -5.35 -26.77
N SER A 278 -9.20 -4.39 -25.86
CA SER A 278 -9.11 -4.63 -24.40
C SER A 278 -10.37 -4.24 -23.66
N PHE A 279 -11.19 -3.36 -24.24
CA PHE A 279 -12.41 -2.87 -23.60
C PHE A 279 -13.42 -2.41 -24.65
N ILE A 280 -14.70 -2.67 -24.40
CA ILE A 280 -15.84 -2.16 -25.16
C ILE A 280 -16.79 -1.55 -24.15
N ALA A 281 -17.17 -0.27 -24.35
CA ALA A 281 -18.09 0.42 -23.47
C ALA A 281 -19.47 -0.27 -23.47
N SER A 282 -20.09 -0.40 -22.31
CA SER A 282 -21.43 -0.97 -22.14
C SER A 282 -22.54 0.03 -22.51
N GLU A 283 -22.22 1.32 -22.54
CA GLU A 283 -23.14 2.39 -22.83
C GLU A 283 -22.68 3.16 -24.07
N ALA A 284 -23.64 3.59 -24.88
CA ALA A 284 -23.36 4.43 -26.04
C ALA A 284 -23.11 5.87 -25.60
N GLU A 285 -22.14 6.49 -26.23
CA GLU A 285 -21.83 7.93 -26.09
C GLU A 285 -22.28 8.68 -27.35
N PHE A 286 -22.54 9.97 -27.19
CA PHE A 286 -22.76 10.82 -28.35
C PHE A 286 -21.42 11.27 -28.91
N THR A 287 -21.26 11.25 -30.25
CA THR A 287 -20.01 11.75 -30.88
C THR A 287 -19.71 13.16 -30.39
N PRO A 288 -18.53 13.42 -29.81
CA PRO A 288 -18.15 14.76 -29.37
C PRO A 288 -17.77 15.62 -30.57
N LYS A 289 -18.73 16.15 -31.31
CA LYS A 289 -18.49 17.16 -32.37
C LYS A 289 -19.50 18.29 -32.29
N ASN A 290 -18.99 19.52 -32.27
CA ASN A 290 -19.74 20.72 -32.61
C ASN A 290 -20.16 20.67 -34.07
N VAL A 291 -21.39 20.23 -34.35
CA VAL A 291 -21.88 19.99 -35.69
C VAL A 291 -22.77 21.14 -36.13
N GLN A 292 -22.44 21.75 -37.25
CA GLN A 292 -23.17 22.89 -37.81
C GLN A 292 -24.15 22.54 -38.96
N THR A 293 -24.32 21.24 -39.31
CA THR A 293 -25.19 20.84 -40.44
C THR A 293 -26.23 19.80 -40.04
N LYS A 294 -27.43 19.89 -40.67
CA LYS A 294 -28.60 19.05 -40.38
C LYS A 294 -28.45 17.55 -40.69
N ASP A 295 -27.43 17.15 -41.46
CA ASP A 295 -27.22 15.77 -41.90
C ASP A 295 -26.28 14.97 -40.98
N GLU A 296 -25.62 15.61 -40.05
CA GLU A 296 -24.76 14.96 -39.05
C GLU A 296 -25.46 14.87 -37.69
N ARG A 297 -26.65 14.29 -37.65
CA ARG A 297 -27.33 13.98 -36.40
C ARG A 297 -26.44 13.10 -35.55
N VAL A 298 -26.38 13.45 -34.26
CA VAL A 298 -25.76 12.72 -33.18
C VAL A 298 -25.89 11.21 -33.39
N LYS A 299 -24.80 10.58 -33.84
CA LYS A 299 -24.75 9.11 -34.00
C LYS A 299 -24.30 8.54 -32.67
N LEU A 300 -25.05 7.55 -32.19
CA LEU A 300 -24.65 6.76 -31.04
C LEU A 300 -23.40 5.96 -31.43
N VAL A 301 -22.36 6.10 -30.62
CA VAL A 301 -21.09 5.39 -30.79
C VAL A 301 -20.70 4.73 -29.47
N TYR A 302 -19.98 3.62 -29.58
CA TYR A 302 -19.42 2.94 -28.43
C TYR A 302 -17.92 3.20 -28.39
N ALA A 303 -17.40 3.60 -27.23
CA ALA A 303 -15.98 3.72 -27.02
C ALA A 303 -15.34 2.32 -26.92
N VAL A 304 -14.31 2.09 -27.71
CA VAL A 304 -13.53 0.83 -27.72
C VAL A 304 -12.08 1.19 -27.46
N LYS A 305 -11.45 0.48 -26.49
CA LYS A 305 -10.01 0.63 -26.23
C LYS A 305 -9.25 -0.51 -26.89
N VAL A 306 -8.27 -0.16 -27.70
CA VAL A 306 -7.36 -1.09 -28.35
C VAL A 306 -5.98 -0.93 -27.71
N ARG A 307 -5.58 -1.90 -26.88
CA ARG A 307 -4.28 -1.88 -26.21
C ARG A 307 -3.15 -2.05 -27.21
N ILE A 308 -2.12 -1.23 -27.11
CA ILE A 308 -0.94 -1.27 -27.95
C ILE A 308 0.00 -2.36 -27.44
N ALA A 309 0.36 -3.34 -28.28
CA ALA A 309 1.19 -4.49 -27.91
C ALA A 309 2.63 -4.41 -28.43
N SER A 310 2.89 -3.66 -29.51
CA SER A 310 4.18 -3.69 -30.22
C SER A 310 4.74 -2.30 -30.53
N ASP A 311 4.90 -1.47 -29.49
CA ASP A 311 5.56 -0.17 -29.62
C ASP A 311 6.64 -0.01 -28.54
N SER A 312 7.77 -0.69 -28.74
CA SER A 312 8.92 -0.66 -27.82
C SER A 312 9.70 0.66 -27.88
N THR A 313 9.52 1.45 -28.93
CA THR A 313 10.17 2.76 -29.12
C THR A 313 9.39 3.92 -28.51
N TYR A 314 8.17 3.64 -28.03
CA TYR A 314 7.24 4.64 -27.48
C TYR A 314 6.91 5.75 -28.49
N ASP A 315 6.80 5.38 -29.77
CA ASP A 315 6.44 6.31 -30.85
C ASP A 315 5.01 6.86 -30.66
N LEU A 316 4.05 5.97 -30.36
CA LEU A 316 2.66 6.34 -30.11
C LEU A 316 2.50 7.00 -28.75
N LYS A 317 2.80 8.30 -28.67
CA LYS A 317 2.62 9.10 -27.46
C LYS A 317 1.16 9.43 -27.20
N PRO A 318 0.71 9.56 -25.93
CA PRO A 318 -0.62 10.07 -25.61
C PRO A 318 -0.92 11.38 -26.34
N GLY A 319 -2.14 11.52 -26.86
CA GLY A 319 -2.59 12.66 -27.66
C GLY A 319 -2.37 12.53 -29.16
N ILE A 320 -1.59 11.55 -29.65
CA ILE A 320 -1.41 11.35 -31.10
C ILE A 320 -2.70 10.72 -31.69
N PRO A 321 -3.23 11.29 -32.81
CA PRO A 321 -4.27 10.63 -33.59
C PRO A 321 -3.76 9.32 -34.21
N ALA A 322 -4.57 8.28 -34.16
CA ALA A 322 -4.23 6.98 -34.75
C ALA A 322 -5.46 6.34 -35.37
N ASP A 323 -5.23 5.64 -36.48
CA ASP A 323 -6.23 4.83 -37.15
C ASP A 323 -6.07 3.36 -36.75
N VAL A 324 -7.18 2.72 -36.49
CA VAL A 324 -7.25 1.32 -36.06
C VAL A 324 -8.07 0.54 -37.07
N GLN A 325 -7.50 -0.52 -37.60
CA GLN A 325 -8.16 -1.50 -38.42
C GLN A 325 -8.39 -2.78 -37.61
N LEU A 326 -9.67 -3.12 -37.39
CA LEU A 326 -10.09 -4.34 -36.71
C LEU A 326 -10.31 -5.46 -37.72
N GLY A 327 -10.01 -6.69 -37.35
CA GLY A 327 -10.20 -7.86 -38.22
C GLY A 327 -9.13 -8.02 -39.28
N ALA A 328 -8.01 -7.28 -39.23
CA ALA A 328 -6.89 -7.47 -40.16
C ALA A 328 -6.03 -8.65 -39.71
N ALA A 329 -6.18 -9.73 -40.53
CA ALA A 329 -5.24 -10.81 -40.76
C ALA A 329 -4.87 -11.75 -39.61
N ARG A 330 -5.45 -12.93 -39.64
CA ARG A 330 -4.65 -14.16 -39.49
C ARG A 330 -3.64 -14.19 -40.63
N GLU A 331 -2.44 -13.68 -40.48
CA GLU A 331 -1.31 -14.20 -41.21
C GLU A 331 -0.94 -15.55 -40.61
N GLN A 332 -0.95 -16.57 -41.48
CA GLN A 332 -0.56 -17.95 -41.20
C GLN A 332 0.92 -18.06 -40.82
#